data_97b0eb5a7fcd9da9a1f9c93f4751f6b5
#
_entry.id   97b0eb5a7fcd9da9a1f9c93f4751f6b5
#
_cell.length_a   1.000
_cell.length_b   1.000
_cell.length_c   1.000
_cell.angle_alpha   90.00
_cell.angle_beta   90.00
_cell.angle_gamma   90.00
#
_symmetry.space_group_name_H-M   'P 1'
#
loop_
_entity.id
_entity.type
_entity.pdbx_description
1 polymer ?
#
loop_
_entity_poly.entity_id
_entity_poly.type
_entity_poly.pdbx_seq_one_letter_code
_entity_poly.pdbx_strand_id
1 'polypeptide(L)'
;MLQIGTKAPYFEGVDENGNTVSLKDFEGKKLVLYFYPKDSTPGCTAEACDLRDNYQRFIALGYEVLGVSRDSAASHQKFIAKYELPFHLIADTDLTILKAYEAWGEKKMYGKVTEGTLRTTYVIDEQGVIVDAIGKVDTKNHTGQILR
;
A
#
# COMPACT_ATOMS: atom_id res chain seq x y z
N MET A 1 2.19 6.82 12.76
CA MET A 1 1.43 5.64 12.27
C MET A 1 0.20 5.41 13.11
N LEU A 2 -0.85 4.92 12.49
CA LEU A 2 -2.04 4.47 13.20
C LEU A 2 -1.70 3.28 14.10
N GLN A 3 -2.45 3.14 15.19
CA GLN A 3 -2.14 2.13 16.20
C GLN A 3 -2.79 0.78 15.89
N ILE A 4 -2.05 -0.29 16.18
CA ILE A 4 -2.56 -1.65 16.14
C ILE A 4 -3.71 -1.77 17.14
N GLY A 5 -4.78 -2.47 16.74
CA GLY A 5 -5.97 -2.66 17.56
C GLY A 5 -7.07 -1.62 17.31
N THR A 6 -6.81 -0.60 16.50
CA THR A 6 -7.82 0.40 16.15
C THR A 6 -8.50 0.06 14.83
N LYS A 7 -9.71 0.56 14.64
CA LYS A 7 -10.39 0.41 13.34
C LYS A 7 -9.66 1.18 12.26
N ALA A 8 -9.43 0.53 11.12
CA ALA A 8 -8.86 1.17 9.95
C ALA A 8 -9.80 2.28 9.45
N PRO A 9 -9.28 3.48 9.11
CA PRO A 9 -10.10 4.51 8.51
C PRO A 9 -10.77 4.00 7.23
N TYR A 10 -12.06 4.30 7.06
CA TYR A 10 -12.74 4.01 5.80
C TYR A 10 -12.06 4.78 4.67
N PHE A 11 -11.87 4.12 3.55
CA PHE A 11 -11.33 4.79 2.36
C PHE A 11 -12.12 4.41 1.12
N GLU A 12 -12.10 5.28 0.15
CA GLU A 12 -12.65 5.07 -1.18
C GLU A 12 -11.75 5.79 -2.17
N GLY A 13 -11.28 5.10 -3.20
CA GLY A 13 -10.40 5.65 -4.21
C GLY A 13 -10.62 4.97 -5.55
N VAL A 14 -9.81 5.35 -6.53
CA VAL A 14 -9.87 4.74 -7.87
C VAL A 14 -8.59 3.98 -8.15
N ASP A 15 -8.73 2.81 -8.78
CA ASP A 15 -7.60 1.99 -9.18
C ASP A 15 -7.03 2.41 -10.53
N GLU A 16 -6.09 1.64 -11.06
CA GLU A 16 -5.43 1.89 -12.35
C GLU A 16 -6.39 1.88 -13.54
N ASN A 17 -7.56 1.28 -13.39
CA ASN A 17 -8.58 1.19 -14.44
C ASN A 17 -9.72 2.19 -14.27
N GLY A 18 -9.62 3.07 -13.25
CA GLY A 18 -10.66 4.04 -12.93
C GLY A 18 -11.84 3.44 -12.16
N ASN A 19 -11.74 2.19 -11.70
CA ASN A 19 -12.78 1.56 -10.90
C ASN A 19 -12.66 1.98 -9.44
N THR A 20 -13.80 2.18 -8.78
CA THR A 20 -13.83 2.52 -7.36
C THR A 20 -13.43 1.32 -6.51
N VAL A 21 -12.51 1.53 -5.58
CA VAL A 21 -12.06 0.55 -4.59
C VAL A 21 -12.25 1.15 -3.21
N SER A 22 -12.86 0.41 -2.31
CA SER A 22 -13.10 0.86 -0.94
C SER A 22 -12.70 -0.20 0.07
N LEU A 23 -12.54 0.22 1.33
CA LEU A 23 -12.27 -0.71 2.43
C LEU A 23 -13.35 -1.78 2.54
N LYS A 24 -14.60 -1.44 2.25
CA LYS A 24 -15.74 -2.36 2.28
C LYS A 24 -15.55 -3.57 1.36
N ASP A 25 -14.83 -3.40 0.25
CA ASP A 25 -14.58 -4.48 -0.73
C ASP A 25 -13.75 -5.62 -0.14
N PHE A 26 -13.09 -5.38 0.99
CA PHE A 26 -12.19 -6.35 1.61
C PHE A 26 -12.75 -6.95 2.90
N GLU A 27 -14.03 -6.70 3.22
CA GLU A 27 -14.68 -7.35 4.36
C GLU A 27 -14.58 -8.87 4.23
N GLY A 28 -14.18 -9.53 5.33
CA GLY A 28 -14.00 -10.98 5.33
C GLY A 28 -12.64 -11.45 4.82
N LYS A 29 -11.78 -10.53 4.40
CA LYS A 29 -10.40 -10.81 3.98
C LYS A 29 -9.41 -10.01 4.80
N LYS A 30 -8.19 -10.51 4.93
CA LYS A 30 -7.08 -9.72 5.45
C LYS A 30 -6.55 -8.86 4.31
N LEU A 31 -6.27 -7.58 4.59
CA LEU A 31 -5.79 -6.64 3.59
C LEU A 31 -4.38 -6.19 3.95
N VAL A 32 -3.46 -6.37 3.01
CA VAL A 32 -2.15 -5.71 3.05
C VAL A 32 -2.29 -4.41 2.28
N LEU A 33 -2.34 -3.29 3.00
CA LEU A 33 -2.48 -1.96 2.44
C LEU A 33 -1.13 -1.26 2.56
N TYR A 34 -0.42 -1.10 1.44
CA TYR A 34 0.91 -0.52 1.49
C TYR A 34 0.96 0.81 0.73
N PHE A 35 1.62 1.78 1.35
CA PHE A 35 1.82 3.13 0.83
C PHE A 35 3.27 3.28 0.40
N TYR A 36 3.48 3.77 -0.83
CA TYR A 36 4.82 3.92 -1.39
C TYR A 36 4.95 5.24 -2.14
N PRO A 37 6.18 5.81 -2.23
CA PRO A 37 6.35 7.16 -2.75
C PRO A 37 6.05 7.33 -4.24
N LYS A 38 6.54 6.43 -5.10
CA LYS A 38 6.46 6.69 -6.54
C LYS A 38 6.66 5.42 -7.37
N ASP A 39 5.81 5.24 -8.38
CA ASP A 39 5.93 4.16 -9.37
C ASP A 39 7.31 4.18 -10.05
N SER A 40 7.79 3.01 -10.38
CA SER A 40 9.00 2.80 -11.18
C SER A 40 10.31 3.29 -10.56
N THR A 41 10.30 3.67 -9.27
CA THR A 41 11.55 3.93 -8.54
C THR A 41 12.13 2.61 -8.03
N PRO A 42 13.47 2.53 -7.78
CA PRO A 42 14.09 1.25 -7.40
C PRO A 42 13.50 0.60 -6.17
N GLY A 43 13.31 1.34 -5.08
CA GLY A 43 12.75 0.81 -3.84
C GLY A 43 11.30 0.36 -3.99
N CYS A 44 10.48 1.17 -4.65
CA CYS A 44 9.06 0.84 -4.86
C CYS A 44 8.90 -0.35 -5.81
N THR A 45 9.77 -0.46 -6.81
CA THR A 45 9.79 -1.61 -7.72
C THR A 45 10.19 -2.89 -6.97
N ALA A 46 11.21 -2.84 -6.12
CA ALA A 46 11.65 -3.98 -5.32
C ALA A 46 10.52 -4.47 -4.41
N GLU A 47 9.84 -3.55 -3.73
CA GLU A 47 8.72 -3.86 -2.85
C GLU A 47 7.56 -4.51 -3.62
N ALA A 48 7.15 -3.90 -4.72
CA ALA A 48 6.07 -4.43 -5.55
C ALA A 48 6.39 -5.83 -6.10
N CYS A 49 7.63 -6.03 -6.56
CA CYS A 49 8.06 -7.33 -7.09
C CYS A 49 8.14 -8.40 -6.01
N ASP A 50 8.56 -8.05 -4.79
CA ASP A 50 8.55 -8.99 -3.67
C ASP A 50 7.13 -9.45 -3.34
N LEU A 51 6.19 -8.51 -3.27
CA LEU A 51 4.77 -8.84 -3.04
C LEU A 51 4.18 -9.64 -4.20
N ARG A 52 4.54 -9.30 -5.45
CA ARG A 52 4.12 -10.05 -6.63
C ARG A 52 4.59 -11.50 -6.58
N ASP A 53 5.85 -11.71 -6.27
CA ASP A 53 6.44 -13.06 -6.25
C ASP A 53 5.83 -13.95 -5.17
N ASN A 54 5.24 -13.36 -4.15
CA ASN A 54 4.59 -14.05 -3.05
C ASN A 54 3.06 -13.91 -3.05
N TYR A 55 2.50 -13.37 -4.12
CA TYR A 55 1.06 -13.05 -4.16
C TYR A 55 0.19 -14.29 -3.95
N GLN A 56 0.50 -15.42 -4.58
CA GLN A 56 -0.27 -16.65 -4.41
C GLN A 56 -0.24 -17.14 -2.97
N ARG A 57 0.88 -16.94 -2.28
CA ARG A 57 0.99 -17.26 -0.85
C ARG A 57 0.06 -16.38 -0.02
N PHE A 58 -0.02 -15.07 -0.32
CA PHE A 58 -0.94 -14.16 0.34
C PHE A 58 -2.39 -14.61 0.12
N ILE A 59 -2.77 -14.91 -1.12
CA ILE A 59 -4.12 -15.35 -1.46
C ILE A 59 -4.47 -16.65 -0.72
N ALA A 60 -3.56 -17.63 -0.70
CA ALA A 60 -3.76 -18.89 -0.01
C ALA A 60 -3.98 -18.71 1.50
N LEU A 61 -3.41 -17.66 2.10
CA LEU A 61 -3.56 -17.34 3.53
C LEU A 61 -4.73 -16.39 3.82
N GLY A 62 -5.53 -16.06 2.82
CA GLY A 62 -6.72 -15.21 2.99
C GLY A 62 -6.45 -13.72 2.93
N TYR A 63 -5.31 -13.31 2.38
CA TYR A 63 -4.94 -11.90 2.21
C TYR A 63 -5.25 -11.42 0.80
N GLU A 64 -5.52 -10.12 0.68
CA GLU A 64 -5.44 -9.38 -0.58
C GLU A 64 -4.40 -8.27 -0.42
N VAL A 65 -3.78 -7.86 -1.51
CA VAL A 65 -2.75 -6.81 -1.52
C VAL A 65 -3.27 -5.61 -2.30
N LEU A 66 -3.09 -4.43 -1.75
CA LEU A 66 -3.50 -3.17 -2.38
C LEU A 66 -2.43 -2.12 -2.13
N GLY A 67 -1.88 -1.56 -3.21
CA GLY A 67 -0.91 -0.48 -3.12
C GLY A 67 -1.58 0.88 -3.29
N VAL A 68 -1.01 1.90 -2.67
CA VAL A 68 -1.49 3.28 -2.74
C VAL A 68 -0.32 4.21 -2.95
N SER A 69 -0.39 5.05 -3.97
CA SER A 69 0.52 6.18 -4.14
C SER A 69 -0.21 7.37 -4.75
N ARG A 70 0.46 8.51 -4.80
CA ARG A 70 -0.11 9.72 -5.40
C ARG A 70 0.00 9.76 -6.91
N ASP A 71 0.61 8.75 -7.51
CA ASP A 71 0.74 8.67 -8.97
C ASP A 71 -0.63 8.51 -9.64
N SER A 72 -0.70 8.89 -10.91
CA SER A 72 -1.92 8.80 -11.69
C SER A 72 -2.29 7.36 -12.04
N ALA A 73 -3.54 7.13 -12.42
CA ALA A 73 -3.98 5.82 -12.92
C ALA A 73 -3.16 5.38 -14.14
N ALA A 74 -2.84 6.31 -15.03
CA ALA A 74 -2.01 6.01 -16.22
C ALA A 74 -0.60 5.54 -15.82
N SER A 75 0.02 6.17 -14.82
CA SER A 75 1.31 5.74 -14.28
C SER A 75 1.21 4.33 -13.70
N HIS A 76 0.17 4.07 -12.91
CA HIS A 76 -0.07 2.75 -12.31
C HIS A 76 -0.25 1.67 -13.39
N GLN A 77 -0.99 1.96 -14.47
CA GLN A 77 -1.14 1.01 -15.58
C GLN A 77 0.20 0.59 -16.18
N LYS A 78 1.10 1.56 -16.40
CA LYS A 78 2.43 1.30 -16.94
C LYS A 78 3.28 0.47 -15.97
N PHE A 79 3.21 0.79 -14.69
CA PHE A 79 3.95 0.08 -13.65
C PHE A 79 3.48 -1.38 -13.54
N ILE A 80 2.17 -1.58 -13.46
CA ILE A 80 1.56 -2.92 -13.42
C ILE A 80 1.93 -3.73 -14.64
N ALA A 81 1.83 -3.15 -15.85
CA ALA A 81 2.14 -3.85 -17.09
C ALA A 81 3.61 -4.24 -17.17
N LYS A 82 4.51 -3.33 -16.79
CA LYS A 82 5.96 -3.56 -16.88
C LYS A 82 6.42 -4.70 -15.97
N TYR A 83 5.88 -4.78 -14.77
CA TYR A 83 6.32 -5.77 -13.77
C TYR A 83 5.30 -6.87 -13.54
N GLU A 84 4.21 -6.91 -14.32
CA GLU A 84 3.17 -7.94 -14.24
C GLU A 84 2.62 -8.08 -12.81
N LEU A 85 2.26 -6.93 -12.20
CA LEU A 85 1.74 -6.92 -10.84
C LEU A 85 0.33 -7.52 -10.82
N PRO A 86 0.05 -8.51 -9.96
CA PRO A 86 -1.24 -9.19 -9.94
C PRO A 86 -2.28 -8.52 -9.03
N PHE A 87 -1.96 -7.37 -8.44
CA PHE A 87 -2.83 -6.63 -7.52
C PHE A 87 -3.05 -5.21 -8.02
N HIS A 88 -4.09 -4.57 -7.50
CA HIS A 88 -4.46 -3.21 -7.88
C HIS A 88 -3.65 -2.15 -7.14
N LEU A 89 -3.53 -0.99 -7.76
CA LEU A 89 -2.90 0.19 -7.19
C LEU A 89 -3.90 1.35 -7.21
N ILE A 90 -4.07 2.01 -6.08
CA ILE A 90 -4.94 3.19 -5.98
C ILE A 90 -4.16 4.44 -6.37
N ALA A 91 -4.77 5.26 -7.23
CA ALA A 91 -4.28 6.58 -7.62
C ALA A 91 -4.84 7.63 -6.65
N ASP A 92 -4.12 7.87 -5.54
CA ASP A 92 -4.53 8.81 -4.50
C ASP A 92 -3.97 10.21 -4.78
N THR A 93 -4.34 10.78 -5.91
CA THR A 93 -3.77 12.03 -6.42
C THR A 93 -4.05 13.23 -5.53
N ASP A 94 -5.14 13.22 -4.77
CA ASP A 94 -5.51 14.28 -3.83
C ASP A 94 -4.99 14.05 -2.40
N LEU A 95 -4.25 12.97 -2.17
CA LEU A 95 -3.64 12.63 -0.88
C LEU A 95 -4.65 12.26 0.23
N THR A 96 -5.92 12.07 -0.08
CA THR A 96 -6.96 11.82 0.92
C THR A 96 -6.68 10.55 1.73
N ILE A 97 -6.36 9.45 1.06
CA ILE A 97 -6.11 8.16 1.71
C ILE A 97 -4.74 8.18 2.41
N LEU A 98 -3.72 8.73 1.75
CA LEU A 98 -2.39 8.89 2.33
C LEU A 98 -2.44 9.63 3.66
N LYS A 99 -3.18 10.73 3.72
CA LYS A 99 -3.32 11.53 4.94
C LYS A 99 -4.14 10.81 6.01
N ALA A 100 -5.24 10.15 5.62
CA ALA A 100 -6.09 9.42 6.55
C ALA A 100 -5.31 8.30 7.27
N TYR A 101 -4.36 7.68 6.58
CA TYR A 101 -3.54 6.60 7.13
C TYR A 101 -2.20 7.07 7.70
N GLU A 102 -2.02 8.38 7.85
CA GLU A 102 -0.77 8.98 8.36
C GLU A 102 0.47 8.56 7.57
N ALA A 103 0.28 8.30 6.28
CA ALA A 103 1.34 7.95 5.34
C ALA A 103 1.84 9.14 4.53
N TRP A 104 1.48 10.34 4.97
CA TRP A 104 1.95 11.61 4.40
C TRP A 104 2.40 12.52 5.53
N GLY A 105 3.58 13.10 5.40
CA GLY A 105 4.11 13.96 6.43
C GLY A 105 5.50 14.49 6.10
N GLU A 106 6.15 15.05 7.12
CA GLU A 106 7.48 15.62 6.97
C GLU A 106 8.55 14.55 6.79
N LYS A 107 9.41 14.78 5.80
CA LYS A 107 10.61 13.98 5.54
C LYS A 107 11.83 14.87 5.63
N LYS A 108 12.88 14.39 6.30
CA LYS A 108 14.19 15.01 6.26
C LYS A 108 15.03 14.30 5.21
N MET A 109 15.52 15.06 4.22
CA MET A 109 16.36 14.53 3.16
C MET A 109 17.45 15.55 2.86
N TYR A 110 18.72 15.15 3.04
CA TYR A 110 19.89 16.01 2.84
C TYR A 110 19.80 17.34 3.61
N GLY A 111 19.33 17.29 4.86
CA GLY A 111 19.20 18.47 5.72
C GLY A 111 18.01 19.37 5.41
N LYS A 112 17.19 19.02 4.42
CA LYS A 112 15.96 19.74 4.08
C LYS A 112 14.75 19.01 4.61
N VAL A 113 13.79 19.77 5.13
CA VAL A 113 12.48 19.25 5.55
C VAL A 113 11.51 19.47 4.40
N THR A 114 10.93 18.38 3.88
CA THR A 114 9.90 18.43 2.84
C THR A 114 8.74 17.56 3.25
N GLU A 115 7.57 17.78 2.66
CA GLU A 115 6.45 16.85 2.81
C GLU A 115 6.50 15.78 1.72
N GLY A 116 6.11 14.57 2.07
CA GLY A 116 6.07 13.47 1.12
C GLY A 116 5.44 12.21 1.72
N THR A 117 5.35 11.18 0.89
CA THR A 117 4.85 9.88 1.32
C THR A 117 5.82 9.25 2.31
N LEU A 118 5.27 8.80 3.44
CA LEU A 118 5.98 7.97 4.40
C LEU A 118 5.68 6.53 4.07
N ARG A 119 6.71 5.78 3.64
CA ARG A 119 6.54 4.37 3.27
C ARG A 119 6.03 3.59 4.48
N THR A 120 4.81 3.09 4.39
CA THR A 120 4.12 2.45 5.53
C THR A 120 3.26 1.33 4.99
N THR A 121 3.16 0.24 5.74
CA THR A 121 2.24 -0.85 5.42
C THR A 121 1.40 -1.19 6.63
N TYR A 122 0.10 -1.32 6.42
CA TYR A 122 -0.83 -1.81 7.43
C TYR A 122 -1.38 -3.16 7.01
N VAL A 123 -1.57 -4.03 7.98
CA VAL A 123 -2.36 -5.25 7.80
C VAL A 123 -3.67 -5.05 8.53
N ILE A 124 -4.76 -5.21 7.81
CA ILE A 124 -6.12 -5.01 8.31
C ILE A 124 -6.82 -6.38 8.30
N ASP A 125 -7.46 -6.75 9.39
CA ASP A 125 -8.13 -8.04 9.49
C ASP A 125 -9.50 -8.06 8.82
N GLU A 126 -10.18 -9.20 8.90
CA GLU A 126 -11.47 -9.44 8.25
C GLU A 126 -12.59 -8.54 8.79
N GLN A 127 -12.42 -7.96 9.97
CA GLN A 127 -13.37 -7.04 10.60
C GLN A 127 -12.98 -5.57 10.44
N GLY A 128 -11.92 -5.27 9.69
CA GLY A 128 -11.48 -3.90 9.45
C GLY A 128 -10.64 -3.32 10.58
N VAL A 129 -10.00 -4.16 11.40
CA VAL A 129 -9.14 -3.73 12.50
C VAL A 129 -7.67 -3.84 12.06
N ILE A 130 -6.87 -2.82 12.36
CA ILE A 130 -5.43 -2.84 12.11
C ILE A 130 -4.78 -3.83 13.05
N VAL A 131 -4.13 -4.85 12.51
CA VAL A 131 -3.44 -5.90 13.30
C VAL A 131 -1.93 -5.82 13.16
N ASP A 132 -1.41 -5.07 12.19
CA ASP A 132 0.01 -4.81 12.05
C ASP A 132 0.25 -3.46 11.38
N ALA A 133 1.35 -2.80 11.73
CA ALA A 133 1.74 -1.50 11.18
C ALA A 133 3.26 -1.49 11.04
N ILE A 134 3.76 -1.37 9.81
CA ILE A 134 5.19 -1.46 9.49
C ILE A 134 5.65 -0.13 8.92
N GLY A 135 6.49 0.59 9.67
CA GLY A 135 7.06 1.88 9.24
C GLY A 135 8.46 1.77 8.68
N LYS A 136 9.23 0.77 9.10
CA LYS A 136 10.56 0.49 8.55
C LYS A 136 10.47 -0.66 7.56
N VAL A 137 10.03 -0.35 6.35
CA VAL A 137 9.79 -1.36 5.31
C VAL A 137 11.12 -1.80 4.71
N ASP A 138 11.35 -3.12 4.72
CA ASP A 138 12.41 -3.74 3.95
C ASP A 138 11.86 -4.07 2.55
N THR A 139 12.19 -3.24 1.58
CA THR A 139 11.65 -3.35 0.22
C THR A 139 12.04 -4.66 -0.48
N LYS A 140 13.11 -5.31 -0.05
CA LYS A 140 13.59 -6.56 -0.65
C LYS A 140 13.03 -7.80 0.03
N ASN A 141 12.46 -7.66 1.22
CA ASN A 141 11.87 -8.77 1.99
C ASN A 141 10.62 -8.31 2.75
N HIS A 142 9.74 -7.63 2.06
CA HIS A 142 8.53 -7.10 2.68
C HIS A 142 7.54 -8.20 3.03
N THR A 143 7.42 -9.23 2.19
CA THR A 143 6.61 -10.40 2.49
C THR A 143 7.04 -11.06 3.81
N GLY A 144 8.34 -11.19 4.05
CA GLY A 144 8.85 -11.73 5.31
C GLY A 144 8.50 -10.89 6.53
N GLN A 145 8.41 -9.56 6.37
CA GLN A 145 7.95 -8.67 7.44
C GLN A 145 6.47 -8.86 7.76
N ILE A 146 5.65 -9.08 6.73
CA ILE A 146 4.19 -9.21 6.87
C ILE A 146 3.81 -10.59 7.40
N LEU A 147 4.40 -11.64 6.88
CA LEU A 147 4.05 -13.03 7.18
C LEU A 147 4.98 -13.68 8.21
N ARG A 148 5.53 -12.88 9.11
CA ARG A 148 6.39 -13.37 10.20
C ARG A 148 5.61 -14.17 11.25
#